data_3cfcaf241e5c9ff1ac0f613350efe649
#
_entry.id   3cfcaf241e5c9ff1ac0f613350efe649
#
_cell.length_a   1.000
_cell.length_b   1.000
_cell.length_c   1.000
_cell.angle_alpha   90.00
_cell.angle_beta   90.00
_cell.angle_gamma   90.00
#
_symmetry.space_group_name_H-M   'P 1'
#
loop_
_entity.id
_entity.type
_entity.pdbx_description
1 polymer ?
#
loop_
_entity_poly.entity_id
_entity_poly.type
_entity_poly.pdbx_seq_one_letter_code
_entity_poly.pdbx_strand_id
1 'polypeptide(L)'
;MCDLDKIRFETINTEIYINAKDVFKVYADNKNSAKTLLILFCKTNNIILKFDDYMPVNEFIKYFEKYTPKREKYKEKFIQILAYITNKLNDFEKNQ
;
A
#
# COMPACT_ATOMS: atom_id res chain seq x y z
N MET A 1 1.81 -9.44 -15.88
CA MET A 1 0.47 -9.09 -15.42
C MET A 1 0.50 -8.37 -14.09
N CYS A 2 -0.34 -7.38 -13.97
CA CYS A 2 -0.40 -6.56 -12.76
C CYS A 2 -1.34 -7.19 -11.74
N ASP A 3 -0.84 -7.47 -10.54
CA ASP A 3 -1.65 -8.06 -9.47
C ASP A 3 -2.26 -6.98 -8.56
N LEU A 4 -2.44 -5.77 -9.09
CA LEU A 4 -2.97 -4.65 -8.33
C LEU A 4 -4.34 -4.93 -7.72
N ASP A 5 -5.17 -5.70 -8.43
CA ASP A 5 -6.51 -6.06 -7.97
C ASP A 5 -6.49 -6.96 -6.73
N LYS A 6 -5.34 -7.52 -6.37
CA LYS A 6 -5.20 -8.34 -5.17
C LYS A 6 -4.99 -7.52 -3.91
N ILE A 7 -4.77 -6.21 -4.05
CA ILE A 7 -4.64 -5.31 -2.90
C ILE A 7 -6.02 -5.11 -2.29
N ARG A 8 -6.18 -5.53 -1.02
CA ARG A 8 -7.47 -5.47 -0.33
C ARG A 8 -7.67 -4.15 0.37
N PHE A 9 -8.91 -3.68 0.34
CA PHE A 9 -9.35 -2.48 1.04
C PHE A 9 -10.52 -2.82 1.95
N GLU A 10 -10.62 -2.13 3.08
CA GLU A 10 -11.73 -2.30 4.01
C GLU A 10 -12.27 -0.93 4.42
N THR A 11 -13.57 -0.85 4.63
CA THR A 11 -14.19 0.37 5.16
C THR A 11 -14.59 0.11 6.61
N ILE A 12 -14.01 0.89 7.52
CA ILE A 12 -14.29 0.77 8.96
C ILE A 12 -14.69 2.14 9.48
N ASN A 13 -15.91 2.25 9.98
CA ASN A 13 -16.44 3.51 10.52
C ASN A 13 -16.29 4.69 9.55
N THR A 14 -16.68 4.50 8.29
CA THR A 14 -16.59 5.49 7.20
C THR A 14 -15.15 5.83 6.78
N GLU A 15 -14.16 5.19 7.36
CA GLU A 15 -12.75 5.37 6.99
C GLU A 15 -12.27 4.19 6.15
N ILE A 16 -11.48 4.47 5.11
CA ILE A 16 -10.98 3.45 4.20
C ILE A 16 -9.59 2.99 4.65
N TYR A 17 -9.42 1.68 4.79
CA TYR A 17 -8.16 1.04 5.16
C TYR A 17 -7.62 0.23 4.00
N ILE A 18 -6.30 0.15 3.89
CA ILE A 18 -5.61 -0.64 2.87
C ILE A 18 -4.72 -1.68 3.55
N ASN A 19 -4.68 -2.88 2.97
CA ASN A 19 -3.78 -3.91 3.46
C ASN A 19 -2.37 -3.64 2.95
N ALA A 20 -1.51 -3.12 3.82
CA ALA A 20 -0.14 -2.75 3.46
C ALA A 20 0.70 -3.95 3.01
N LYS A 21 0.45 -5.12 3.60
CA LYS A 21 1.16 -6.35 3.22
C LYS A 21 0.87 -6.73 1.77
N ASP A 22 -0.39 -6.57 1.34
CA ASP A 22 -0.77 -6.86 -0.05
C ASP A 22 -0.01 -5.94 -1.02
N VAL A 23 0.15 -4.66 -0.65
CA VAL A 23 0.89 -3.70 -1.48
C VAL A 23 2.32 -4.17 -1.67
N PHE A 24 2.98 -4.57 -0.60
CA PHE A 24 4.37 -5.02 -0.70
C PHE A 24 4.51 -6.38 -1.39
N LYS A 25 3.47 -7.23 -1.35
CA LYS A 25 3.46 -8.46 -2.15
C LYS A 25 3.46 -8.17 -3.65
N VAL A 26 2.69 -7.19 -4.07
CA VAL A 26 2.66 -6.75 -5.47
C VAL A 26 4.00 -6.10 -5.84
N TYR A 27 4.49 -5.23 -4.96
CA TYR A 27 5.74 -4.49 -5.17
C TYR A 27 6.94 -5.44 -5.28
N ALA A 28 7.09 -6.36 -4.33
CA ALA A 28 8.25 -7.24 -4.24
C ALA A 28 8.11 -8.53 -5.07
N ASP A 29 6.90 -8.88 -5.45
CA ASP A 29 6.60 -10.09 -6.19
C ASP A 29 7.07 -11.37 -5.46
N ASN A 30 7.16 -11.31 -4.14
CA ASN A 30 7.70 -12.40 -3.30
C ASN A 30 7.19 -12.23 -1.87
N LYS A 31 6.62 -13.29 -1.29
CA LYS A 31 6.07 -13.26 0.07
C LYS A 31 7.09 -12.87 1.14
N ASN A 32 8.28 -13.47 1.06
CA ASN A 32 9.31 -13.25 2.09
C ASN A 32 9.84 -11.82 2.03
N SER A 33 10.09 -11.32 0.81
CA SER A 33 10.55 -9.95 0.61
C SER A 33 9.47 -8.96 1.03
N ALA A 34 8.20 -9.28 0.76
CA ALA A 34 7.08 -8.41 1.13
C ALA A 34 7.02 -8.21 2.64
N LYS A 35 7.17 -9.28 3.42
CA LYS A 35 7.14 -9.21 4.87
C LYS A 35 8.28 -8.34 5.41
N THR A 36 9.48 -8.53 4.88
CA THR A 36 10.65 -7.76 5.28
C THR A 36 10.47 -6.27 4.97
N LEU A 37 9.99 -5.96 3.76
CA LEU A 37 9.76 -4.59 3.34
C LEU A 37 8.69 -3.92 4.19
N LEU A 38 7.63 -4.64 4.53
CA LEU A 38 6.57 -4.11 5.39
C LEU A 38 7.11 -3.77 6.77
N ILE A 39 7.93 -4.64 7.36
CA ILE A 39 8.53 -4.40 8.66
C ILE A 39 9.42 -3.16 8.62
N LEU A 40 10.25 -3.03 7.58
CA LEU A 40 11.12 -1.87 7.41
C LEU A 40 10.32 -0.59 7.22
N PHE A 41 9.26 -0.65 6.41
CA PHE A 41 8.38 0.47 6.17
C PHE A 41 7.76 0.98 7.48
N CYS A 42 7.25 0.06 8.29
CA CYS A 42 6.63 0.41 9.56
C CYS A 42 7.66 0.99 10.54
N LYS A 43 8.84 0.39 10.62
CA LYS A 43 9.90 0.88 11.51
C LYS A 43 10.37 2.27 11.12
N THR A 44 10.62 2.49 9.84
CA THR A 44 11.12 3.76 9.32
C THR A 44 10.15 4.90 9.61
N ASN A 45 8.86 4.63 9.55
CA ASN A 45 7.82 5.66 9.69
C ASN A 45 7.10 5.62 11.03
N ASN A 46 7.57 4.80 11.97
CA ASN A 46 6.95 4.64 13.29
C ASN A 46 5.47 4.28 13.21
N ILE A 47 5.14 3.36 12.31
CA ILE A 47 3.77 2.91 12.09
C ILE A 47 3.50 1.66 12.91
N ILE A 48 2.36 1.64 13.61
CA ILE A 48 1.88 0.46 14.33
C ILE A 48 0.60 0.01 13.64
N LEU A 49 0.63 -1.19 13.05
CA LEU A 49 -0.53 -1.74 12.36
C LEU A 49 -1.53 -2.26 13.39
N LYS A 50 -2.80 -1.89 13.22
CA LYS A 50 -3.86 -2.21 14.20
C LYS A 50 -4.69 -3.44 13.86
N PHE A 51 -4.89 -3.74 12.57
CA PHE A 51 -5.74 -4.83 12.11
C PHE A 51 -5.05 -5.61 11.00
N ASP A 52 -4.55 -6.80 11.27
CA ASP A 52 -4.04 -7.70 10.23
C ASP A 52 -3.35 -7.00 9.04
N ASP A 53 -2.40 -6.12 9.35
CA ASP A 53 -1.62 -5.37 8.35
C ASP A 53 -2.40 -4.26 7.63
N TYR A 54 -3.58 -3.89 8.12
CA TYR A 54 -4.35 -2.76 7.56
C TYR A 54 -3.96 -1.44 8.20
N MET A 55 -4.00 -0.38 7.40
CA MET A 55 -3.79 0.98 7.89
C MET A 55 -4.63 1.95 7.06
N PRO A 56 -4.94 3.14 7.58
CA PRO A 56 -5.71 4.13 6.81
C PRO A 56 -5.01 4.46 5.49
N VAL A 57 -5.79 4.50 4.41
CA VAL A 57 -5.25 4.74 3.06
C VAL A 57 -4.49 6.06 2.99
N ASN A 58 -5.04 7.13 3.59
CA ASN A 58 -4.40 8.45 3.55
C ASN A 58 -3.02 8.43 4.20
N GLU A 59 -2.88 7.73 5.32
CA GLU A 59 -1.58 7.59 5.97
C GLU A 59 -0.63 6.75 5.14
N PHE A 60 -1.15 5.66 4.56
CA PHE A 60 -0.33 4.80 3.71
C PHE A 60 0.25 5.58 2.54
N ILE A 61 -0.58 6.36 1.83
CA ILE A 61 -0.14 7.16 0.70
C ILE A 61 0.93 8.16 1.15
N LYS A 62 0.70 8.84 2.28
CA LYS A 62 1.63 9.83 2.81
C LYS A 62 3.04 9.27 3.00
N TYR A 63 3.14 8.08 3.58
CA TYR A 63 4.44 7.47 3.84
C TYR A 63 5.00 6.76 2.61
N PHE A 64 4.14 6.14 1.82
CA PHE A 64 4.56 5.40 0.64
C PHE A 64 5.10 6.32 -0.46
N GLU A 65 4.56 7.52 -0.59
CA GLU A 65 5.06 8.53 -1.54
C GLU A 65 6.54 8.85 -1.31
N LYS A 66 6.97 8.79 -0.06
CA LYS A 66 8.36 9.06 0.31
C LYS A 66 9.27 7.85 0.10
N TYR A 67 8.68 6.71 -0.16
CA TYR A 67 9.43 5.48 -0.40
C TYR A 67 9.96 5.51 -1.83
N THR A 68 11.27 5.73 -1.96
CA THR A 68 11.89 5.88 -3.29
C THR A 68 12.66 4.62 -3.65
N PRO A 69 12.17 3.83 -4.62
CA PRO A 69 12.90 2.64 -5.07
C PRO A 69 14.23 3.02 -5.72
N LYS A 70 15.29 2.28 -5.40
CA LYS A 70 16.61 2.51 -5.97
C LYS A 70 16.78 1.85 -7.32
N ARG A 71 16.09 0.71 -7.55
CA ARG A 71 16.21 -0.05 -8.79
C ARG A 71 15.12 0.34 -9.79
N GLU A 72 15.53 0.50 -11.04
CA GLU A 72 14.60 0.90 -12.12
C GLU A 72 13.38 -0.03 -12.24
N LYS A 73 13.58 -1.34 -12.08
CA LYS A 73 12.48 -2.29 -12.22
C LYS A 73 11.37 -2.10 -11.19
N TYR A 74 11.68 -1.48 -10.05
CA TYR A 74 10.69 -1.23 -9.01
C TYR A 74 10.04 0.15 -9.14
N LYS A 75 10.68 1.08 -9.86
CA LYS A 75 10.13 2.43 -10.04
C LYS A 75 8.80 2.42 -10.78
N GLU A 76 8.71 1.62 -11.81
CA GLU A 76 7.46 1.50 -12.58
C GLU A 76 6.35 0.90 -11.74
N LYS A 77 6.64 -0.16 -11.00
CA LYS A 77 5.67 -0.78 -10.09
C LYS A 77 5.22 0.21 -9.02
N PHE A 78 6.14 0.97 -8.47
CA PHE A 78 5.86 1.99 -7.45
C PHE A 78 4.85 3.01 -7.97
N ILE A 79 5.08 3.52 -9.17
CA ILE A 79 4.18 4.50 -9.80
C ILE A 79 2.81 3.88 -10.06
N GLN A 80 2.77 2.66 -10.58
CA GLN A 80 1.53 1.94 -10.86
C GLN A 80 0.71 1.72 -9.58
N ILE A 81 1.36 1.34 -8.49
CA ILE A 81 0.71 1.10 -7.21
C ILE A 81 0.12 2.39 -6.67
N LEU A 82 0.88 3.49 -6.69
CA LEU A 82 0.40 4.79 -6.22
C LEU A 82 -0.81 5.26 -7.04
N ALA A 83 -0.75 5.13 -8.36
CA ALA A 83 -1.85 5.51 -9.23
C ALA A 83 -3.10 4.66 -8.94
N TYR A 84 -2.92 3.37 -8.75
CA TYR A 84 -4.03 2.46 -8.46
C TYR A 84 -4.71 2.83 -7.14
N ILE A 85 -3.92 3.05 -6.08
CA ILE A 85 -4.43 3.39 -4.76
C ILE A 85 -5.17 4.73 -4.81
N THR A 86 -4.58 5.72 -5.48
CA THR A 86 -5.18 7.05 -5.60
C THR A 86 -6.52 6.98 -6.33
N ASN A 87 -6.60 6.20 -7.42
CA ASN A 87 -7.83 6.02 -8.16
C ASN A 87 -8.91 5.32 -7.32
N LYS A 88 -8.53 4.31 -6.54
CA LYS A 88 -9.48 3.63 -5.66
C LYS A 88 -10.01 4.57 -4.59
N LEU A 89 -9.15 5.40 -4.00
CA LEU A 89 -9.56 6.37 -3.00
C LEU A 89 -10.57 7.37 -3.59
N ASN A 90 -10.30 7.87 -4.80
CA ASN A 90 -11.22 8.77 -5.50
C ASN A 90 -12.58 8.12 -5.78
N ASP A 91 -12.58 6.84 -6.17
CA ASP A 91 -13.82 6.10 -6.41
C ASP A 91 -14.64 5.97 -5.12
N PHE A 92 -14.00 5.67 -4.01
CA PHE A 92 -14.68 5.61 -2.71
C PHE A 92 -15.28 6.96 -2.32
N GLU A 93 -14.54 8.03 -2.53
CA GLU A 93 -15.02 9.39 -2.20
C GLU A 93 -16.19 9.80 -3.06
N LYS A 94 -16.23 9.41 -4.34
CA LYS A 94 -17.33 9.73 -5.25
C LYS A 94 -18.61 9.00 -4.89
N ASN A 95 -18.52 7.84 -4.26
CA ASN A 95 -19.66 7.00 -3.92
C ASN A 95 -20.23 7.26 -2.53
N GLN A 96 -19.76 8.30 -1.88
CA GLN A 96 -20.29 8.70 -0.57
C GLN A 96 -21.37 9.77 -0.66
#